data_feeff2bcc8944f8078d5c020f10f2687
#
_entry.id   feeff2bcc8944f8078d5c020f10f2687
#
_cell.length_a   1.000
_cell.length_b   1.000
_cell.length_c   1.000
_cell.angle_alpha   90.00
_cell.angle_beta   90.00
_cell.angle_gamma   90.00
#
_symmetry.space_group_name_H-M   'P 1'
#
loop_
_entity.id
_entity.type
_entity.pdbx_description
1 polymer ?
#
loop_
_entity_poly.entity_id
_entity_poly.type
_entity_poly.pdbx_seq_one_letter_code
_entity_poly.pdbx_strand_id
1 'polypeptide(L)'
;LYISNKCANNCKYCGFRHENHQIERRTLTLDEITEEVQIMIDEGQKRTVLVYGESPETSVDFICASVRQVYNTKRGKGEIRRANINCAPLSRAELQQLKEVGIGTFQVFQETYHHETYREMHPAGTIKGHYRWRLYAQDRALDVGLDDVAIGVLFGLYDWKFELMGLLYHAIHLEENYNGVGPHTISFPRIEPAIGTPFASKPKYVVSDEDFKKIVAILRLAVPYAGL
;
A
#
# COMPACT_ATOMS: atom_id res chain seq x y z
N LEU A 1 -3.87 -3.42 10.34
CA LEU A 1 -3.26 -4.61 10.97
C LEU A 1 -2.03 -5.05 10.19
N TYR A 2 -0.86 -5.03 10.81
CA TYR A 2 0.37 -5.54 10.22
C TYR A 2 0.41 -7.06 10.35
N ILE A 3 0.22 -7.75 9.24
CA ILE A 3 0.25 -9.24 9.20
C ILE A 3 1.71 -9.73 9.16
N SER A 4 2.56 -9.04 8.40
CA SER A 4 3.98 -9.39 8.33
C SER A 4 4.85 -8.16 8.13
N ASN A 5 5.95 -8.08 8.89
CA ASN A 5 7.03 -7.10 8.66
C ASN A 5 8.28 -7.75 8.04
N LYS A 6 8.21 -9.03 7.67
CA LYS A 6 9.26 -9.69 6.91
C LYS A 6 9.21 -9.22 5.46
N CYS A 7 10.33 -8.69 4.96
CA CYS A 7 10.42 -8.15 3.62
C CYS A 7 11.77 -8.51 2.99
N ALA A 8 11.74 -8.96 1.73
CA ALA A 8 12.94 -9.27 0.95
C ALA A 8 13.53 -8.02 0.26
N ASN A 9 12.78 -6.91 0.24
CA ASN A 9 13.23 -5.66 -0.36
C ASN A 9 14.14 -4.86 0.58
N ASN A 10 14.95 -3.98 0.01
CA ASN A 10 15.89 -3.17 0.77
C ASN A 10 15.69 -1.66 0.56
N CYS A 11 14.42 -1.22 0.60
CA CYS A 11 14.04 0.18 0.39
C CYS A 11 14.70 1.08 1.44
N LYS A 12 15.43 2.11 1.00
CA LYS A 12 16.24 2.95 1.89
C LYS A 12 15.45 3.74 2.94
N TYR A 13 14.17 3.95 2.72
CA TYR A 13 13.26 4.72 3.59
C TYR A 13 12.37 3.86 4.50
N CYS A 14 12.35 2.55 4.32
CA CYS A 14 11.38 1.67 4.99
C CYS A 14 12.01 0.92 6.17
N GLY A 15 11.38 0.97 7.33
CA GLY A 15 11.80 0.22 8.51
C GLY A 15 11.78 -1.30 8.31
N PHE A 16 10.98 -1.82 7.35
CA PHE A 16 10.92 -3.25 7.02
C PHE A 16 12.00 -3.71 6.03
N ARG A 17 12.93 -2.84 5.63
CA ARG A 17 14.02 -3.21 4.72
C ARG A 17 14.79 -4.43 5.25
N HIS A 18 15.19 -5.31 4.32
CA HIS A 18 15.83 -6.58 4.65
C HIS A 18 17.05 -6.44 5.58
N GLU A 19 17.91 -5.47 5.31
CA GLU A 19 19.13 -5.20 6.10
C GLU A 19 18.87 -4.50 7.44
N ASN A 20 17.64 -4.19 7.80
CA ASN A 20 17.35 -3.62 9.11
C ASN A 20 17.25 -4.73 10.16
N HIS A 21 18.31 -4.92 10.93
CA HIS A 21 18.39 -5.90 12.01
C HIS A 21 17.99 -5.33 13.39
N GLN A 22 17.48 -4.08 13.43
CA GLN A 22 17.11 -3.41 14.68
C GLN A 22 15.62 -3.65 15.04
N ILE A 23 14.88 -4.36 14.21
CA ILE A 23 13.49 -4.69 14.48
C ILE A 23 13.28 -6.21 14.52
N GLU A 24 12.40 -6.65 15.41
CA GLU A 24 11.95 -8.03 15.41
C GLU A 24 11.12 -8.35 14.16
N ARG A 25 11.40 -9.50 13.52
CA ARG A 25 10.72 -9.96 12.31
C ARG A 25 9.65 -10.97 12.66
N ARG A 26 8.40 -10.66 12.29
CA ARG A 26 7.26 -11.50 12.60
C ARG A 26 6.29 -11.59 11.41
N THR A 27 5.69 -12.76 11.26
CA THR A 27 4.50 -13.00 10.46
C THR A 27 3.46 -13.60 11.40
N LEU A 28 2.28 -13.02 11.47
CA LEU A 28 1.20 -13.53 12.32
C LEU A 28 0.68 -14.87 11.78
N THR A 29 0.40 -15.79 12.67
CA THR A 29 -0.38 -16.99 12.38
C THR A 29 -1.85 -16.64 12.18
N LEU A 30 -2.64 -17.57 11.62
CA LEU A 30 -4.09 -17.34 11.47
C LEU A 30 -4.80 -17.20 12.83
N ASP A 31 -4.34 -17.88 13.86
CA ASP A 31 -4.88 -17.74 15.21
C ASP A 31 -4.59 -16.38 15.80
N GLU A 32 -3.36 -15.87 15.66
CA GLU A 32 -3.00 -14.52 16.07
C GLU A 32 -3.78 -13.45 15.30
N ILE A 33 -4.05 -13.67 14.00
CA ILE A 33 -4.93 -12.78 13.22
C ILE A 33 -6.34 -12.77 13.81
N THR A 34 -6.85 -13.92 14.26
CA THR A 34 -8.16 -13.99 14.93
C THR A 34 -8.18 -13.16 16.21
N GLU A 35 -7.16 -13.28 17.05
CA GLU A 35 -7.06 -12.52 18.31
C GLU A 35 -7.03 -11.02 18.05
N GLU A 36 -6.19 -10.56 17.13
CA GLU A 36 -6.09 -9.14 16.73
C GLU A 36 -7.42 -8.61 16.16
N VAL A 37 -8.08 -9.39 15.31
CA VAL A 37 -9.38 -9.01 14.73
C VAL A 37 -10.48 -8.96 15.79
N GLN A 38 -10.46 -9.83 16.79
CA GLN A 38 -11.41 -9.76 17.91
C GLN A 38 -11.27 -8.46 18.69
N ILE A 39 -10.02 -8.03 18.96
CA ILE A 39 -9.74 -6.74 19.62
C ILE A 39 -10.27 -5.59 18.77
N MET A 40 -10.01 -5.60 17.45
CA MET A 40 -10.51 -4.57 16.55
C MET A 40 -12.04 -4.50 16.53
N ILE A 41 -12.72 -5.63 16.58
CA ILE A 41 -14.19 -5.70 16.64
C ILE A 41 -14.71 -5.13 17.96
N ASP A 42 -14.07 -5.45 19.09
CA ASP A 42 -14.43 -4.94 20.42
C ASP A 42 -14.25 -3.41 20.47
N GLU A 43 -13.24 -2.85 19.80
CA GLU A 43 -13.03 -1.41 19.58
C GLU A 43 -14.02 -0.78 18.55
N GLY A 44 -14.96 -1.56 18.04
CA GLY A 44 -16.00 -1.09 17.12
C GLY A 44 -15.58 -0.96 15.64
N GLN A 45 -14.39 -1.42 15.27
CA GLN A 45 -13.92 -1.37 13.89
C GLN A 45 -14.76 -2.26 12.98
N LYS A 46 -15.04 -1.78 11.76
CA LYS A 46 -15.79 -2.49 10.71
C LYS A 46 -14.95 -2.71 9.45
N ARG A 47 -13.81 -2.07 9.36
CA ARG A 47 -12.88 -2.12 8.23
C ARG A 47 -11.48 -2.29 8.76
N THR A 48 -10.64 -2.96 7.97
CA THR A 48 -9.22 -3.07 8.27
C THR A 48 -8.39 -2.95 7.01
N VAL A 49 -7.12 -2.56 7.16
CA VAL A 49 -6.09 -2.68 6.12
C VAL A 49 -5.11 -3.74 6.59
N LEU A 50 -4.97 -4.81 5.84
CA LEU A 50 -4.00 -5.86 6.10
C LEU A 50 -2.70 -5.53 5.37
N VAL A 51 -1.62 -5.38 6.11
CA VAL A 51 -0.33 -4.93 5.59
C VAL A 51 0.68 -6.07 5.63
N TYR A 52 1.29 -6.33 4.48
CA TYR A 52 2.26 -7.41 4.29
C TYR A 52 3.59 -6.87 3.78
N GLY A 53 4.68 -7.21 4.43
CA GLY A 53 6.01 -7.11 3.84
C GLY A 53 6.12 -8.08 2.66
N GLU A 54 6.86 -7.70 1.64
CA GLU A 54 7.06 -8.53 0.45
C GLU A 54 8.09 -9.63 0.72
N SER A 55 7.64 -10.86 0.94
CA SER A 55 8.48 -12.03 1.22
C SER A 55 7.85 -13.31 0.65
N PRO A 56 8.63 -14.40 0.48
CA PRO A 56 8.07 -15.69 0.09
C PRO A 56 7.00 -16.23 1.06
N GLU A 57 7.06 -15.85 2.33
CA GLU A 57 6.08 -16.27 3.35
C GLU A 57 4.73 -15.57 3.19
N THR A 58 4.69 -14.42 2.51
CA THR A 58 3.46 -13.67 2.23
C THR A 58 2.96 -13.94 0.81
N SER A 59 2.86 -15.23 0.46
CA SER A 59 2.28 -15.68 -0.81
C SER A 59 0.81 -15.26 -0.94
N VAL A 60 0.28 -15.25 -2.16
CA VAL A 60 -1.14 -14.94 -2.40
C VAL A 60 -2.06 -15.90 -1.65
N ASP A 61 -1.69 -17.19 -1.52
CA ASP A 61 -2.47 -18.16 -0.76
C ASP A 61 -2.57 -17.79 0.72
N PHE A 62 -1.47 -17.34 1.32
CA PHE A 62 -1.46 -16.86 2.69
C PHE A 62 -2.27 -15.57 2.86
N ILE A 63 -2.18 -14.64 1.89
CA ILE A 63 -3.00 -13.42 1.89
C ILE A 63 -4.48 -13.79 1.84
N CYS A 64 -4.89 -14.69 0.93
CA CYS A 64 -6.26 -15.17 0.83
C CYS A 64 -6.74 -15.87 2.11
N ALA A 65 -5.89 -16.69 2.73
CA ALA A 65 -6.20 -17.33 4.00
C ALA A 65 -6.40 -16.31 5.13
N SER A 66 -5.52 -15.30 5.21
CA SER A 66 -5.64 -14.18 6.17
C SER A 66 -6.95 -13.41 6.00
N VAL A 67 -7.36 -13.10 4.77
CA VAL A 67 -8.61 -12.40 4.47
C VAL A 67 -9.81 -13.24 4.90
N ARG A 68 -9.83 -14.54 4.56
CA ARG A 68 -10.90 -15.46 5.01
C ARG A 68 -10.96 -15.50 6.53
N GLN A 69 -9.82 -15.55 7.22
CA GLN A 69 -9.76 -15.56 8.67
C GLN A 69 -10.35 -14.28 9.26
N VAL A 70 -10.02 -13.11 8.71
CA VAL A 70 -10.61 -11.83 9.11
C VAL A 70 -12.13 -11.84 8.97
N TYR A 71 -12.67 -12.27 7.83
CA TYR A 71 -14.12 -12.29 7.59
C TYR A 71 -14.87 -13.35 8.39
N ASN A 72 -14.22 -14.46 8.72
CA ASN A 72 -14.80 -15.52 9.55
C ASN A 72 -14.81 -15.18 11.05
N THR A 73 -13.96 -14.25 11.48
CA THR A 73 -13.89 -13.84 12.88
C THR A 73 -15.10 -13.00 13.26
N LYS A 74 -15.82 -13.44 14.29
CA LYS A 74 -17.01 -12.78 14.81
C LYS A 74 -16.84 -12.54 16.33
N ARG A 75 -17.43 -11.48 16.83
CA ARG A 75 -17.49 -11.16 18.24
C ARG A 75 -18.89 -10.64 18.58
N GLY A 76 -19.75 -11.50 19.15
CA GLY A 76 -21.15 -11.17 19.29
C GLY A 76 -21.82 -10.86 17.93
N LYS A 77 -22.35 -9.64 17.77
CA LYS A 77 -22.87 -9.13 16.50
C LYS A 77 -21.82 -8.37 15.67
N GLY A 78 -20.60 -8.24 16.19
CA GLY A 78 -19.50 -7.53 15.53
C GLY A 78 -18.79 -8.38 14.49
N GLU A 79 -18.37 -7.73 13.43
CA GLU A 79 -17.60 -8.33 12.34
C GLU A 79 -16.81 -7.27 11.56
N ILE A 80 -15.73 -7.67 10.92
CA ILE A 80 -15.06 -6.86 9.89
C ILE A 80 -15.81 -7.10 8.58
N ARG A 81 -16.28 -6.02 7.96
CA ARG A 81 -17.06 -6.05 6.71
C ARG A 81 -16.24 -5.75 5.47
N ARG A 82 -15.04 -5.20 5.65
CA ARG A 82 -14.15 -4.81 4.55
C ARG A 82 -12.70 -4.96 4.98
N ALA A 83 -11.95 -5.80 4.28
CA ALA A 83 -10.51 -5.99 4.43
C ALA A 83 -9.81 -5.45 3.18
N ASN A 84 -9.14 -4.32 3.31
CA ASN A 84 -8.28 -3.76 2.28
C ASN A 84 -6.90 -4.41 2.36
N ILE A 85 -6.19 -4.52 1.24
CA ILE A 85 -4.92 -5.22 1.16
C ILE A 85 -3.83 -4.27 0.71
N ASN A 86 -2.78 -4.15 1.53
CA ASN A 86 -1.53 -3.49 1.16
C ASN A 86 -0.42 -4.54 1.11
N CYS A 87 -0.03 -4.94 -0.07
CA CYS A 87 0.98 -5.97 -0.33
C CYS A 87 1.86 -5.62 -1.54
N ALA A 88 2.70 -6.54 -1.96
CA ALA A 88 3.47 -6.44 -3.20
C ALA A 88 2.55 -6.38 -4.43
N PRO A 89 3.04 -5.80 -5.56
CA PRO A 89 2.37 -5.96 -6.84
C PRO A 89 2.24 -7.44 -7.22
N LEU A 90 1.07 -7.82 -7.69
CA LEU A 90 0.72 -9.21 -8.03
C LEU A 90 0.48 -9.37 -9.53
N SER A 91 0.56 -10.61 -10.01
CA SER A 91 0.15 -11.00 -11.35
C SER A 91 -1.39 -11.01 -11.47
N ARG A 92 -1.91 -11.03 -12.72
CA ARG A 92 -3.36 -11.13 -12.93
C ARG A 92 -3.96 -12.41 -12.32
N ALA A 93 -3.25 -13.53 -12.39
CA ALA A 93 -3.71 -14.79 -11.80
C ALA A 93 -3.84 -14.71 -10.27
N GLU A 94 -2.87 -14.07 -9.59
CA GLU A 94 -2.90 -13.84 -8.14
C GLU A 94 -3.99 -12.82 -7.76
N LEU A 95 -4.15 -11.76 -8.55
CA LEU A 95 -5.21 -10.76 -8.34
C LEU A 95 -6.62 -11.36 -8.52
N GLN A 96 -6.78 -12.31 -9.42
CA GLN A 96 -8.03 -13.06 -9.56
C GLN A 96 -8.39 -13.81 -8.27
N GLN A 97 -7.41 -14.42 -7.59
CA GLN A 97 -7.63 -15.07 -6.30
C GLN A 97 -8.04 -14.06 -5.21
N LEU A 98 -7.43 -12.86 -5.19
CA LEU A 98 -7.83 -11.80 -4.26
C LEU A 98 -9.26 -11.31 -4.53
N LYS A 99 -9.66 -11.21 -5.79
CA LYS A 99 -11.04 -10.89 -6.17
C LYS A 99 -12.02 -11.96 -5.68
N GLU A 100 -11.70 -13.24 -5.86
CA GLU A 100 -12.53 -14.36 -5.43
C GLU A 100 -12.71 -14.43 -3.92
N VAL A 101 -11.70 -14.07 -3.15
CA VAL A 101 -11.82 -14.01 -1.68
C VAL A 101 -12.58 -12.76 -1.21
N GLY A 102 -12.84 -11.79 -2.09
CA GLY A 102 -13.66 -10.62 -1.81
C GLY A 102 -12.92 -9.53 -1.02
N ILE A 103 -11.69 -9.20 -1.41
CA ILE A 103 -10.98 -8.08 -0.79
C ILE A 103 -11.72 -6.76 -1.00
N GLY A 104 -11.42 -5.78 -0.16
CA GLY A 104 -11.78 -4.39 -0.39
C GLY A 104 -10.82 -3.73 -1.37
N THR A 105 -10.21 -2.61 -0.97
CA THR A 105 -9.26 -1.87 -1.81
C THR A 105 -7.95 -2.64 -1.95
N PHE A 106 -7.47 -2.80 -3.18
CA PHE A 106 -6.10 -3.23 -3.47
C PHE A 106 -5.17 -2.02 -3.47
N GLN A 107 -4.19 -2.01 -2.56
CA GLN A 107 -3.33 -0.86 -2.30
C GLN A 107 -1.88 -1.18 -2.66
N VAL A 108 -1.37 -0.58 -3.71
CA VAL A 108 0.05 -0.59 -4.08
C VAL A 108 0.47 0.82 -4.45
N PHE A 109 1.40 1.38 -3.69
CA PHE A 109 1.85 2.74 -3.88
C PHE A 109 3.12 2.78 -4.72
N GLN A 110 3.21 3.72 -5.66
CA GLN A 110 4.39 3.90 -6.52
C GLN A 110 5.59 4.41 -5.72
N GLU A 111 5.34 5.09 -4.60
CA GLU A 111 6.30 5.74 -3.71
C GLU A 111 6.91 7.01 -4.31
N THR A 112 7.49 6.94 -5.50
CA THR A 112 7.95 8.08 -6.29
C THR A 112 7.78 7.79 -7.78
N TYR A 113 7.34 8.79 -8.54
CA TYR A 113 7.26 8.73 -10.00
C TYR A 113 8.58 9.12 -10.67
N HIS A 114 9.53 9.72 -9.94
CA HIS A 114 10.81 10.09 -10.48
C HIS A 114 11.71 8.87 -10.65
N HIS A 115 12.03 8.50 -11.90
CA HIS A 115 12.73 7.26 -12.25
C HIS A 115 14.09 7.08 -11.56
N GLU A 116 14.89 8.14 -11.48
CA GLU A 116 16.22 8.07 -10.88
C GLU A 116 16.13 7.89 -9.37
N THR A 117 15.25 8.65 -8.71
CA THR A 117 14.95 8.49 -7.28
C THR A 117 14.39 7.11 -7.00
N TYR A 118 13.49 6.60 -7.84
CA TYR A 118 12.94 5.26 -7.66
C TYR A 118 14.05 4.20 -7.64
N ARG A 119 14.97 4.26 -8.62
CA ARG A 119 16.11 3.33 -8.72
C ARG A 119 17.08 3.47 -7.56
N GLU A 120 17.28 4.69 -7.05
CA GLU A 120 18.11 4.94 -5.89
C GLU A 120 17.49 4.37 -4.60
N MET A 121 16.20 4.54 -4.41
CA MET A 121 15.46 4.12 -3.20
C MET A 121 15.18 2.62 -3.17
N HIS A 122 15.08 1.97 -4.32
CA HIS A 122 14.77 0.54 -4.48
C HIS A 122 15.92 -0.17 -5.19
N PRO A 123 16.92 -0.67 -4.44
CA PRO A 123 18.10 -1.31 -5.03
C PRO A 123 17.76 -2.41 -6.03
N ALA A 124 18.56 -2.50 -7.10
CA ALA A 124 18.45 -3.55 -8.11
C ALA A 124 18.58 -4.94 -7.48
N GLY A 125 17.93 -5.93 -8.07
CA GLY A 125 17.93 -7.32 -7.58
C GLY A 125 16.79 -7.66 -6.63
N THR A 126 15.95 -6.68 -6.28
CA THR A 126 14.70 -6.92 -5.54
C THR A 126 13.49 -6.75 -6.46
N ILE A 127 12.35 -7.38 -6.12
CA ILE A 127 11.11 -7.26 -6.93
C ILE A 127 10.66 -5.80 -6.97
N LYS A 128 10.78 -5.07 -5.88
CA LYS A 128 10.44 -3.64 -5.81
C LYS A 128 11.35 -2.77 -6.67
N GLY A 129 12.53 -3.24 -7.08
CA GLY A 129 13.40 -2.57 -8.04
C GLY A 129 12.82 -2.44 -9.45
N HIS A 130 11.76 -3.17 -9.78
CA HIS A 130 11.11 -3.14 -11.10
C HIS A 130 10.04 -2.03 -11.18
N TYR A 131 10.43 -0.83 -11.59
CA TYR A 131 9.59 0.37 -11.68
C TYR A 131 8.23 0.13 -12.35
N ARG A 132 8.24 -0.37 -13.60
CA ARG A 132 7.01 -0.57 -14.39
C ARG A 132 6.11 -1.66 -13.81
N TRP A 133 6.68 -2.71 -13.23
CA TRP A 133 5.90 -3.76 -12.59
C TRP A 133 5.04 -3.19 -11.47
N ARG A 134 5.59 -2.24 -10.72
CA ARG A 134 4.88 -1.57 -9.65
C ARG A 134 3.91 -0.52 -10.18
N LEU A 135 4.33 0.30 -11.14
CA LEU A 135 3.49 1.36 -11.72
C LEU A 135 2.17 0.81 -12.27
N TYR A 136 2.22 -0.30 -13.03
CA TYR A 136 1.04 -0.93 -13.62
C TYR A 136 0.37 -1.99 -12.71
N ALA A 137 0.54 -1.90 -11.39
CA ALA A 137 -0.11 -2.82 -10.46
C ALA A 137 -1.63 -2.65 -10.45
N GLN A 138 -2.10 -1.41 -10.52
CA GLN A 138 -3.53 -1.07 -10.50
C GLN A 138 -4.19 -1.41 -11.84
N ASP A 139 -3.49 -1.23 -12.96
CA ASP A 139 -3.97 -1.70 -14.27
C ASP A 139 -4.27 -3.20 -14.24
N ARG A 140 -3.34 -3.99 -13.72
CA ARG A 140 -3.56 -5.45 -13.60
C ARG A 140 -4.73 -5.81 -12.70
N ALA A 141 -4.95 -5.02 -11.64
CA ALA A 141 -6.08 -5.22 -10.73
C ALA A 141 -7.41 -4.89 -11.41
N LEU A 142 -7.49 -3.79 -12.14
CA LEU A 142 -8.68 -3.39 -12.91
C LEU A 142 -8.93 -4.35 -14.09
N ASP A 143 -7.87 -4.86 -14.74
CA ASP A 143 -7.99 -5.86 -15.82
C ASP A 143 -8.71 -7.14 -15.38
N VAL A 144 -8.54 -7.57 -14.15
CA VAL A 144 -9.26 -8.75 -13.60
C VAL A 144 -10.62 -8.38 -12.98
N GLY A 145 -10.98 -7.09 -13.03
CA GLY A 145 -12.27 -6.58 -12.55
C GLY A 145 -12.32 -6.39 -11.03
N LEU A 146 -11.19 -6.10 -10.38
CA LEU A 146 -11.19 -5.41 -9.10
C LEU A 146 -11.54 -3.95 -9.39
N ASP A 147 -12.53 -3.40 -8.70
CA ASP A 147 -13.09 -2.06 -8.94
C ASP A 147 -12.66 -1.03 -7.88
N ASP A 148 -11.89 -1.46 -6.91
CA ASP A 148 -11.47 -0.63 -5.78
C ASP A 148 -9.94 -0.72 -5.62
N VAL A 149 -9.26 0.28 -6.15
CA VAL A 149 -7.79 0.38 -6.15
C VAL A 149 -7.31 1.65 -5.47
N ALA A 150 -6.10 1.61 -4.93
CA ALA A 150 -5.47 2.78 -4.32
C ALA A 150 -4.08 3.02 -4.89
N ILE A 151 -3.81 4.27 -5.24
CA ILE A 151 -2.50 4.75 -5.66
C ILE A 151 -1.87 5.61 -4.57
N GLY A 152 -0.58 5.90 -4.67
CA GLY A 152 0.05 6.75 -3.68
C GLY A 152 1.53 7.03 -3.92
N VAL A 153 2.01 8.04 -3.18
CA VAL A 153 3.41 8.46 -3.14
C VAL A 153 3.85 8.68 -1.69
N LEU A 154 5.14 8.57 -1.45
CA LEU A 154 5.77 8.97 -0.19
C LEU A 154 6.45 10.32 -0.39
N PHE A 155 5.82 11.39 0.05
CA PHE A 155 6.37 12.74 -0.04
C PHE A 155 7.63 12.87 0.82
N GLY A 156 8.68 13.43 0.22
CA GLY A 156 10.01 13.54 0.83
C GLY A 156 11.08 12.73 0.12
N LEU A 157 10.70 11.83 -0.80
CA LEU A 157 11.64 11.11 -1.64
C LEU A 157 12.17 11.98 -2.77
N TYR A 158 11.30 12.79 -3.39
CA TYR A 158 11.64 13.74 -4.45
C TYR A 158 10.80 15.02 -4.32
N ASP A 159 10.93 15.95 -5.28
CA ASP A 159 10.17 17.20 -5.34
C ASP A 159 8.66 16.95 -5.32
N TRP A 160 7.96 17.55 -4.36
CA TRP A 160 6.55 17.25 -4.15
C TRP A 160 5.63 17.68 -5.30
N LYS A 161 6.01 18.71 -6.08
CA LYS A 161 5.22 19.15 -7.21
C LYS A 161 5.29 18.13 -8.35
N PHE A 162 6.48 17.57 -8.57
CA PHE A 162 6.68 16.48 -9.53
C PHE A 162 5.87 15.24 -9.13
N GLU A 163 5.96 14.84 -7.85
CA GLU A 163 5.24 13.67 -7.35
C GLU A 163 3.72 13.87 -7.40
N LEU A 164 3.24 15.07 -7.06
CA LEU A 164 1.82 15.41 -7.17
C LEU A 164 1.33 15.33 -8.61
N MET A 165 2.09 15.87 -9.57
CA MET A 165 1.75 15.76 -10.99
C MET A 165 1.73 14.31 -11.46
N GLY A 166 2.73 13.50 -11.08
CA GLY A 166 2.76 12.07 -11.37
C GLY A 166 1.54 11.33 -10.84
N LEU A 167 1.13 11.67 -9.61
CA LEU A 167 -0.04 11.09 -8.96
C LEU A 167 -1.35 11.43 -9.70
N LEU A 168 -1.49 12.69 -10.11
CA LEU A 168 -2.65 13.15 -10.90
C LEU A 168 -2.70 12.48 -12.27
N TYR A 169 -1.58 12.39 -12.99
CA TYR A 169 -1.53 11.68 -14.26
C TYR A 169 -1.81 10.18 -14.12
N HIS A 170 -1.40 9.56 -13.01
CA HIS A 170 -1.75 8.16 -12.75
C HIS A 170 -3.26 7.99 -12.51
N ALA A 171 -3.90 8.91 -11.78
CA ALA A 171 -5.35 8.88 -11.62
C ALA A 171 -6.08 9.05 -12.98
N ILE A 172 -5.67 10.03 -13.78
CA ILE A 172 -6.21 10.28 -15.14
C ILE A 172 -6.01 9.04 -16.03
N HIS A 173 -4.82 8.42 -16.01
CA HIS A 173 -4.54 7.20 -16.77
C HIS A 173 -5.53 6.08 -16.44
N LEU A 174 -5.81 5.86 -15.15
CA LEU A 174 -6.78 4.84 -14.75
C LEU A 174 -8.20 5.19 -15.23
N GLU A 175 -8.64 6.43 -15.06
CA GLU A 175 -9.95 6.89 -15.52
C GLU A 175 -10.13 6.71 -17.04
N GLU A 176 -9.13 7.13 -17.83
CA GLU A 176 -9.19 7.06 -19.29
C GLU A 176 -9.19 5.63 -19.82
N ASN A 177 -8.48 4.71 -19.17
CA ASN A 177 -8.34 3.34 -19.65
C ASN A 177 -9.38 2.37 -19.07
N TYR A 178 -10.08 2.73 -18.00
CA TYR A 178 -11.02 1.85 -17.30
C TYR A 178 -12.43 2.45 -17.14
N ASN A 179 -12.96 3.03 -18.21
CA ASN A 179 -14.35 3.54 -18.30
C ASN A 179 -14.72 4.54 -17.18
N GLY A 180 -13.80 5.41 -16.82
CA GLY A 180 -13.99 6.40 -15.76
C GLY A 180 -13.75 5.85 -14.34
N VAL A 181 -13.25 4.63 -14.20
CA VAL A 181 -12.87 4.07 -12.91
C VAL A 181 -11.49 4.58 -12.51
N GLY A 182 -11.47 5.59 -11.66
CA GLY A 182 -10.24 6.11 -11.05
C GLY A 182 -9.92 5.45 -9.70
N PRO A 183 -8.88 5.93 -9.00
CA PRO A 183 -8.50 5.38 -7.71
C PRO A 183 -9.55 5.73 -6.63
N HIS A 184 -10.04 4.73 -5.92
CA HIS A 184 -10.93 4.95 -4.77
C HIS A 184 -10.22 5.67 -3.62
N THR A 185 -8.93 5.43 -3.45
CA THR A 185 -8.11 6.04 -2.39
C THR A 185 -6.78 6.52 -2.95
N ILE A 186 -6.36 7.69 -2.50
CA ILE A 186 -5.02 8.24 -2.75
C ILE A 186 -4.29 8.34 -1.42
N SER A 187 -3.15 7.64 -1.29
CA SER A 187 -2.28 7.69 -0.11
C SER A 187 -1.07 8.58 -0.40
N PHE A 188 -0.84 9.57 0.46
CA PHE A 188 0.22 10.55 0.24
C PHE A 188 0.89 11.00 1.55
N PRO A 189 1.39 10.04 2.36
CA PRO A 189 2.10 10.40 3.59
C PRO A 189 3.37 11.18 3.30
N ARG A 190 3.82 11.95 4.29
CA ARG A 190 5.17 12.50 4.34
C ARG A 190 6.13 11.49 4.95
N ILE A 191 7.38 11.52 4.52
CA ILE A 191 8.42 10.68 5.10
C ILE A 191 8.66 11.06 6.56
N GLU A 192 8.71 10.05 7.42
CA GLU A 192 9.01 10.20 8.84
C GLU A 192 10.22 9.33 9.22
N PRO A 193 11.03 9.74 10.19
CA PRO A 193 12.13 8.93 10.70
C PRO A 193 11.66 7.56 11.17
N ALA A 194 12.38 6.52 10.77
CA ALA A 194 12.14 5.17 11.23
C ALA A 194 13.45 4.48 11.62
N ILE A 195 13.38 3.57 12.59
CA ILE A 195 14.56 2.84 13.06
C ILE A 195 15.21 2.09 11.89
N GLY A 196 16.53 2.19 11.77
CA GLY A 196 17.31 1.52 10.72
C GLY A 196 17.15 2.14 9.31
N THR A 197 16.62 3.36 9.21
CA THR A 197 16.43 4.09 7.94
C THR A 197 17.15 5.46 7.96
N PRO A 198 18.46 5.50 7.74
CA PRO A 198 19.22 6.78 7.77
C PRO A 198 18.71 7.82 6.77
N PHE A 199 18.16 7.39 5.62
CA PHE A 199 17.56 8.27 4.62
C PHE A 199 16.37 9.03 5.19
N ALA A 200 15.47 8.34 5.89
CA ALA A 200 14.27 8.94 6.44
C ALA A 200 14.55 9.97 7.55
N SER A 201 15.70 9.87 8.22
CA SER A 201 16.11 10.81 9.27
C SER A 201 16.58 12.16 8.73
N LYS A 202 16.99 12.23 7.45
CA LYS A 202 17.48 13.47 6.80
C LYS A 202 17.04 13.52 5.33
N PRO A 203 15.75 13.62 5.05
CA PRO A 203 15.26 13.67 3.69
C PRO A 203 15.70 14.96 2.99
N LYS A 204 16.08 14.85 1.72
CA LYS A 204 16.49 16.01 0.91
C LYS A 204 15.31 16.94 0.58
N TYR A 205 14.12 16.35 0.39
CA TYR A 205 12.92 17.05 -0.06
C TYR A 205 11.88 17.09 1.05
N VAL A 206 12.12 17.92 2.05
CA VAL A 206 11.18 18.11 3.16
C VAL A 206 9.92 18.83 2.68
N VAL A 207 8.75 18.31 3.00
CA VAL A 207 7.47 18.95 2.70
C VAL A 207 6.96 19.65 3.95
N SER A 208 6.84 20.97 3.88
CA SER A 208 6.29 21.78 4.97
C SER A 208 4.80 21.52 5.20
N ASP A 209 4.28 21.90 6.37
CA ASP A 209 2.84 21.82 6.63
C ASP A 209 2.03 22.70 5.68
N GLU A 210 2.57 23.84 5.29
CA GLU A 210 1.92 24.73 4.33
C GLU A 210 1.83 24.10 2.94
N ASP A 211 2.91 23.49 2.45
CA ASP A 211 2.89 22.79 1.17
C ASP A 211 2.02 21.54 1.23
N PHE A 212 2.01 20.84 2.35
CA PHE A 212 1.14 19.68 2.53
C PHE A 212 -0.35 20.05 2.47
N LYS A 213 -0.74 21.18 3.05
CA LYS A 213 -2.10 21.72 2.92
C LYS A 213 -2.45 22.03 1.47
N LYS A 214 -1.50 22.60 0.69
CA LYS A 214 -1.69 22.82 -0.76
C LYS A 214 -1.89 21.51 -1.51
N ILE A 215 -1.07 20.48 -1.21
CA ILE A 215 -1.21 19.14 -1.80
C ILE A 215 -2.61 18.59 -1.56
N VAL A 216 -3.09 18.62 -0.30
CA VAL A 216 -4.44 18.15 0.06
C VAL A 216 -5.51 18.91 -0.71
N ALA A 217 -5.41 20.24 -0.80
CA ALA A 217 -6.38 21.07 -1.52
C ALA A 217 -6.40 20.74 -3.02
N ILE A 218 -5.23 20.59 -3.65
CA ILE A 218 -5.12 20.26 -5.08
C ILE A 218 -5.70 18.87 -5.34
N LEU A 219 -5.35 17.85 -4.54
CA LEU A 219 -5.89 16.50 -4.68
C LEU A 219 -7.41 16.47 -4.52
N ARG A 220 -7.94 17.21 -3.54
CA ARG A 220 -9.40 17.30 -3.32
C ARG A 220 -10.14 17.96 -4.49
N LEU A 221 -9.54 18.95 -5.14
CA LEU A 221 -10.12 19.60 -6.30
C LEU A 221 -10.00 18.77 -7.58
N ALA A 222 -8.85 18.12 -7.78
CA ALA A 222 -8.56 17.38 -9.01
C ALA A 222 -9.18 15.97 -9.04
N VAL A 223 -9.27 15.28 -7.86
CA VAL A 223 -9.82 13.94 -7.73
C VAL A 223 -10.85 13.91 -6.59
N PRO A 224 -11.98 14.61 -6.75
CA PRO A 224 -12.91 14.89 -5.65
C PRO A 224 -13.61 13.66 -5.08
N TYR A 225 -13.72 12.59 -5.86
CA TYR A 225 -14.38 11.34 -5.48
C TYR A 225 -13.47 10.42 -4.65
N ALA A 226 -12.14 10.58 -4.72
CA ALA A 226 -11.21 9.71 -4.00
C ALA A 226 -11.18 10.00 -2.49
N GLY A 227 -11.02 8.96 -1.69
CA GLY A 227 -10.61 9.06 -0.31
C GLY A 227 -9.17 9.56 -0.21
N LEU A 228 -8.92 10.53 0.67
CA LEU A 228 -7.59 11.09 0.91
C LEU A 228 -7.14 10.76 2.31
#